data_1972c086b4aec15d579ba0008cd08145
#
_entry.id   1972c086b4aec15d579ba0008cd08145
#
_cell.length_a   1.000
_cell.length_b   1.000
_cell.length_c   1.000
_cell.angle_alpha   90.00
_cell.angle_beta   90.00
_cell.angle_gamma   90.00
#
_symmetry.space_group_name_H-M   'P 1'
#
loop_
_entity.id
_entity.type
_entity.pdbx_description
1 polymer ?
#
loop_
_entity_poly.entity_id
_entity_poly.type
_entity_poly.pdbx_seq_one_letter_code
_entity_poly.pdbx_strand_id
1 'polypeptide(L)' 'MKSLFFYQTIIGKIGVVENEGQITNLYLESDELPTDLEIRETEVLKTAGKQLLEYFTGRRKNFEL' A
#
# COMPACT_ATOMS: atom_id res chain seq x y z
N MET A 1 -2.61 -11.99 -10.80
CA MET A 1 -3.30 -10.69 -10.92
C MET A 1 -2.85 -9.76 -9.81
N LYS A 2 -2.60 -8.51 -10.11
CA LYS A 2 -2.12 -7.54 -9.14
C LYS A 2 -3.28 -6.72 -8.60
N SER A 3 -3.30 -6.52 -7.29
CA SER A 3 -4.33 -5.72 -6.62
C SER A 3 -3.70 -4.45 -6.06
N LEU A 4 -4.44 -3.37 -6.12
CA LEU A 4 -3.98 -2.05 -5.67
C LEU A 4 -5.04 -1.45 -4.76
N PHE A 5 -4.61 -0.83 -3.66
CA PHE A 5 -5.51 -0.05 -2.85
C PHE A 5 -4.77 1.17 -2.31
N PHE A 6 -5.52 2.26 -2.10
CA PHE A 6 -4.95 3.52 -1.66
C PHE A 6 -5.20 3.73 -0.18
N TYR A 7 -4.20 4.30 0.50
CA TYR A 7 -4.29 4.63 1.92
C TYR A 7 -3.88 6.07 2.13
N GLN A 8 -4.65 6.79 2.93
CA GLN A 8 -4.35 8.17 3.25
C GLN A 8 -3.33 8.21 4.39
N THR A 9 -2.21 8.90 4.17
CA THR A 9 -1.15 9.03 5.16
C THR A 9 -0.82 10.49 5.39
N ILE A 10 0.10 10.76 6.33
CA ILE A 10 0.51 12.14 6.61
C ILE A 10 1.27 12.78 5.45
N ILE A 11 1.83 11.97 4.55
CA ILE A 11 2.52 12.49 3.36
C ILE A 11 1.64 12.45 2.13
N GLY A 12 0.36 12.09 2.30
CA GLY A 12 -0.59 12.04 1.20
C GLY A 12 -1.08 10.63 0.94
N LYS A 13 -1.68 10.47 -0.22
CA LYS A 13 -2.27 9.20 -0.62
C LYS A 13 -1.21 8.27 -1.19
N ILE A 14 -1.15 7.06 -0.67
CA ILE A 14 -0.18 6.04 -1.12
C ILE A 14 -0.94 4.85 -1.66
N GLY A 15 -0.57 4.40 -2.87
CA GLY A 15 -1.10 3.18 -3.46
C GLY A 15 -0.20 2.02 -3.15
N VAL A 16 -0.76 0.93 -2.66
CA VAL A 16 -0.02 -0.28 -2.32
C VAL A 16 -0.45 -1.38 -3.26
N VAL A 17 0.51 -2.03 -3.91
CA VAL A 17 0.25 -3.10 -4.87
C VAL A 17 0.66 -4.45 -4.27
N GLU A 18 -0.24 -5.40 -4.37
CA GLU A 18 -0.03 -6.76 -3.91
C GLU A 18 -0.16 -7.73 -5.07
N ASN A 19 0.71 -8.73 -5.13
CA ASN A 19 0.64 -9.79 -6.12
C ASN A 19 0.98 -11.11 -5.44
N GLU A 20 0.06 -12.05 -5.50
CA GLU A 20 0.22 -13.39 -4.92
C GLU A 20 0.60 -13.36 -3.44
N GLY A 21 -0.03 -12.48 -2.68
CA GLY A 21 0.18 -12.39 -1.23
C GLY A 21 1.41 -11.61 -0.82
N GLN A 22 2.07 -10.94 -1.75
CA GLN A 22 3.27 -10.14 -1.45
C GLN A 22 3.10 -8.72 -1.94
N ILE A 23 3.64 -7.78 -1.17
CA ILE A 23 3.66 -6.38 -1.59
C ILE A 23 4.80 -6.21 -2.58
N THR A 24 4.47 -5.74 -3.78
CA THR A 24 5.44 -5.60 -4.86
C THR A 24 5.82 -4.16 -5.16
N ASN A 25 4.90 -3.22 -4.92
CA ASN A 25 5.14 -1.82 -5.27
C ASN A 25 4.41 -0.89 -4.33
N LEU A 26 4.97 0.31 -4.18
CA LEU A 26 4.29 1.43 -3.52
C LEU A 26 4.30 2.60 -4.50
N TYR A 27 3.16 3.28 -4.62
CA TYR A 27 3.04 4.43 -5.51
C TYR A 27 2.59 5.64 -4.70
N LEU A 28 3.21 6.78 -4.97
CA LEU A 28 2.78 8.05 -4.40
C LEU A 28 1.64 8.62 -5.25
N GLU A 29 0.94 9.60 -4.69
CA GLU A 29 -0.21 10.20 -5.35
C GLU A 29 0.14 10.75 -6.73
N SER A 30 1.35 11.27 -6.89
CA SER A 30 1.79 11.86 -8.16
C SER A 30 2.32 10.85 -9.17
N ASP A 31 2.49 9.59 -8.77
CA ASP A 31 3.03 8.58 -9.66
C ASP A 31 1.97 8.09 -10.65
N GLU A 32 2.42 7.71 -11.85
CA GLU A 32 1.54 7.10 -12.82
C GLU A 32 1.34 5.62 -12.47
N LEU A 33 0.10 5.17 -12.53
CA LEU A 33 -0.23 3.79 -12.20
C LEU A 33 -0.32 2.95 -13.46
N PRO A 34 0.15 1.68 -13.39
CA PRO A 34 -0.09 0.73 -14.47
C PRO A 34 -1.59 0.52 -14.69
N THR A 35 -1.96 0.16 -15.91
CA THR A 35 -3.37 -0.05 -16.26
C THR A 35 -3.84 -1.47 -16.01
N ASP A 36 -2.94 -2.38 -15.69
CA ASP A 36 -3.25 -3.79 -15.48
C ASP A 36 -3.53 -4.15 -14.03
N LEU A 37 -3.80 -3.13 -13.20
CA LEU A 37 -4.09 -3.33 -11.79
C LEU A 37 -5.58 -3.36 -11.53
N GLU A 38 -5.98 -4.16 -10.55
CA GLU A 38 -7.35 -4.20 -10.07
C GLU A 38 -7.43 -3.45 -8.74
N ILE A 39 -8.38 -2.53 -8.63
CA ILE A 39 -8.58 -1.78 -7.37
C ILE A 39 -9.36 -2.68 -6.42
N ARG A 40 -8.67 -3.22 -5.44
CA ARG A 40 -9.28 -4.17 -4.53
C ARG A 40 -8.46 -4.25 -3.24
N GLU A 41 -9.12 -4.15 -2.09
CA GLU A 41 -8.46 -4.30 -0.80
C GLU A 41 -8.46 -5.77 -0.39
N THR A 42 -7.29 -6.40 -0.46
CA THR A 42 -7.11 -7.78 -0.01
C THR A 42 -6.66 -7.79 1.44
N GLU A 43 -6.64 -8.97 2.06
CA GLU A 43 -6.16 -9.09 3.44
C GLU A 43 -4.69 -8.64 3.56
N VAL A 44 -3.88 -8.94 2.56
CA VAL A 44 -2.49 -8.51 2.53
C VAL A 44 -2.40 -6.99 2.47
N LEU A 45 -3.21 -6.36 1.61
CA LEU A 45 -3.24 -4.91 1.49
C LEU A 45 -3.74 -4.24 2.77
N LYS A 46 -4.73 -4.83 3.40
CA LYS A 46 -5.26 -4.33 4.67
C LYS A 46 -4.16 -4.30 5.74
N THR A 47 -3.42 -5.39 5.86
CA THR A 47 -2.33 -5.51 6.81
C THR A 47 -1.22 -4.51 6.48
N ALA A 48 -0.85 -4.40 5.21
CA ALA A 48 0.18 -3.47 4.76
C ALA A 48 -0.21 -2.04 5.05
N GLY A 49 -1.47 -1.69 4.78
CA GLY A 49 -1.97 -0.34 5.03
C GLY A 49 -1.92 0.02 6.50
N LYS A 50 -2.28 -0.92 7.37
CA LYS A 50 -2.23 -0.72 8.80
C LYS A 50 -0.79 -0.47 9.27
N GLN A 51 0.15 -1.27 8.80
CA GLN A 51 1.56 -1.10 9.17
C GLN A 51 2.12 0.22 8.64
N LEU A 52 1.71 0.59 7.43
CA LEU A 52 2.12 1.84 6.82
C LEU A 52 1.69 3.04 7.68
N LEU A 53 0.43 3.04 8.12
CA LEU A 53 -0.09 4.09 8.97
C LEU A 53 0.63 4.14 10.32
N GLU A 54 0.90 2.98 10.91
CA GLU A 54 1.64 2.91 12.16
C GLU A 54 3.07 3.46 12.01
N TYR A 55 3.69 3.15 10.89
CA TYR A 55 5.03 3.64 10.59
C TYR A 55 5.05 5.17 10.53
N PHE A 56 4.11 5.76 9.79
CA PHE A 56 4.06 7.22 9.62
C PHE A 56 3.60 7.95 10.87
N THR A 57 2.91 7.29 11.79
CA THR A 57 2.53 7.91 13.06
C THR A 57 3.58 7.74 14.14
N GLY A 58 4.71 7.12 13.81
CA GLY A 58 5.80 6.93 14.75
C GLY A 58 5.67 5.74 15.68
N ARG A 59 4.63 4.93 15.49
CA ARG A 59 4.42 3.75 16.34
C ARG A 59 5.28 2.57 15.92
N ARG A 60 5.80 2.60 14.71
CA ARG A 60 6.60 1.52 14.17
C ARG A 60 7.82 2.08 13.48
N LYS A 61 9.00 1.61 13.87
CA LYS A 61 10.25 2.10 13.31
C LYS A 61 10.68 1.28 12.10
N ASN A 62 10.25 0.03 12.02
CA ASN A 62 10.58 -0.86 10.91
C ASN A 62 9.30 -1.28 10.20
N PHE A 63 9.39 -1.40 8.89
CA PHE A 63 8.27 -1.81 8.06
C PHE A 63 8.36 -3.32 7.83
N GLU A 64 7.45 -4.07 8.43
CA GLU A 64 7.40 -5.53 8.32
C GLU A 64 6.14 -5.94 7.59
N LEU A 65 6.31 -6.72 6.53
CA LEU A 65 5.21 -7.22 5.72
C LEU A 65 5.27 -8.73 5.57
#